data_495ad3c0e1bb4e8deea63c88e36f48b6
#
_entry.id   495ad3c0e1bb4e8deea63c88e36f48b6
#
_cell.length_a   1.000
_cell.length_b   1.000
_cell.length_c   1.000
_cell.angle_alpha   90.00
_cell.angle_beta   90.00
_cell.angle_gamma   90.00
#
_symmetry.space_group_name_H-M   'P 1'
#
loop_
_entity.id
_entity.type
_entity.pdbx_description
1 polymer ?
#
loop_
_entity_poly.entity_id
_entity_poly.type
_entity_poly.pdbx_seq_one_letter_code
_entity_poly.pdbx_strand_id
1 'polypeptide(L)'
;ALILKNNFGTEVLKKCNDNNVSVLALKCMAYELWESDDRGEFQKCWYKPLSDKDFIEMAIKFTLSQNVVSFLPPGNERLFKLAIELVNNDLKKINDDEIKFLKDQSKHINPIGSSEEVHI
;
A
#
# COMPACT_ATOMS: atom_id res chain seq x y z
N ALA A 1 2.28 1.36 -5.12
CA ALA A 1 2.55 1.59 -6.56
C ALA A 1 2.41 3.06 -6.95
N LEU A 2 1.36 3.80 -6.57
CA LEU A 2 1.16 5.19 -6.99
C LEU A 2 2.35 6.10 -6.67
N ILE A 3 2.87 6.08 -5.44
CA ILE A 3 4.04 6.89 -5.06
C ILE A 3 5.29 6.44 -5.82
N LEU A 4 5.54 5.13 -5.90
CA LEU A 4 6.76 4.58 -6.49
C LEU A 4 6.81 4.74 -8.01
N LYS A 5 5.67 4.60 -8.69
CA LYS A 5 5.58 4.64 -10.16
C LYS A 5 5.33 6.04 -10.68
N ASN A 6 4.40 6.77 -10.08
CA ASN A 6 3.88 8.02 -10.60
C ASN A 6 4.21 9.24 -9.71
N ASN A 7 4.96 9.05 -8.63
CA ASN A 7 5.22 10.07 -7.61
C ASN A 7 3.94 10.76 -7.10
N PHE A 8 2.82 10.04 -7.15
CA PHE A 8 1.52 10.57 -6.76
C PHE A 8 1.41 10.65 -5.24
N GLY A 9 1.01 11.80 -4.74
CA GLY A 9 0.80 12.01 -3.31
C GLY A 9 1.98 12.63 -2.56
N THR A 10 3.18 12.71 -3.13
CA THR A 10 4.35 13.29 -2.45
C THR A 10 4.12 14.75 -2.08
N GLU A 11 3.52 15.54 -2.98
CA GLU A 11 3.19 16.94 -2.70
C GLU A 11 2.09 17.08 -1.64
N VAL A 12 1.11 16.16 -1.65
CA VAL A 12 0.05 16.11 -0.64
C VAL A 12 0.63 15.82 0.73
N LEU A 13 1.50 14.81 0.84
CA LEU A 13 2.19 14.46 2.09
C LEU A 13 3.00 15.65 2.61
N LYS A 14 3.76 16.32 1.75
CA LYS A 14 4.52 17.51 2.11
C LYS A 14 3.60 18.60 2.63
N LYS A 15 2.53 18.92 1.92
CA LYS A 15 1.59 19.97 2.30
C LYS A 15 0.85 19.66 3.60
N CYS A 16 0.48 18.40 3.84
CA CYS A 16 -0.09 17.97 5.10
C CYS A 16 0.90 18.16 6.26
N ASN A 17 2.15 17.75 6.06
CA ASN A 17 3.19 17.92 7.06
C ASN A 17 3.46 19.40 7.38
N ASP A 18 3.58 20.25 6.38
CA ASP A 18 3.81 21.70 6.53
C ASP A 18 2.67 22.40 7.29
N ASN A 19 1.46 21.82 7.29
CA ASN A 19 0.27 22.36 7.95
C ASN A 19 -0.15 21.56 9.20
N ASN A 20 0.67 20.65 9.71
CA ASN A 20 0.38 19.78 10.85
C ASN A 20 -0.90 18.95 10.68
N VAL A 21 -1.19 18.50 9.47
CA VAL A 21 -2.31 17.61 9.15
C VAL A 21 -1.84 16.16 9.18
N SER A 22 -2.46 15.35 10.03
CA SER A 22 -2.17 13.91 10.09
C SER A 22 -2.66 13.18 8.86
N VAL A 23 -1.84 12.26 8.35
CA VAL A 23 -2.17 11.45 7.17
C VAL A 23 -2.38 9.99 7.55
N LEU A 24 -3.51 9.45 7.11
CA LEU A 24 -3.85 8.04 7.20
C LEU A 24 -3.73 7.40 5.83
N ALA A 25 -2.84 6.41 5.69
CA ALA A 25 -2.61 5.76 4.40
C ALA A 25 -3.65 4.69 4.12
N LEU A 26 -4.18 4.68 2.90
CA LEU A 26 -5.10 3.66 2.41
C LEU A 26 -4.39 2.77 1.38
N LYS A 27 -4.81 1.52 1.28
CA LYS A 27 -4.41 0.60 0.22
C LYS A 27 -2.90 0.29 0.18
N CYS A 28 -2.20 0.37 1.31
CA CYS A 28 -0.78 -0.01 1.37
C CYS A 28 -0.52 -1.47 0.97
N MET A 29 -1.51 -2.35 1.17
CA MET A 29 -1.48 -3.76 0.80
C MET A 29 -2.27 -4.06 -0.48
N ALA A 30 -2.64 -3.05 -1.27
CA ALA A 30 -3.31 -3.25 -2.55
C ALA A 30 -2.29 -3.60 -3.63
N TYR A 31 -2.62 -4.59 -4.47
CA TYR A 31 -1.85 -4.97 -5.63
C TYR A 31 -2.39 -4.28 -6.89
N GLU A 32 -3.57 -4.66 -7.33
CA GLU A 32 -4.22 -4.14 -8.54
C GLU A 32 -5.76 -4.29 -8.47
N LEU A 33 -6.47 -3.89 -9.50
CA LEU A 33 -7.88 -4.23 -9.65
C LEU A 33 -8.06 -5.70 -10.04
N TRP A 34 -9.22 -6.26 -9.68
CA TRP A 34 -9.58 -7.61 -10.11
C TRP A 34 -9.86 -7.63 -11.62
N GLU A 35 -9.35 -8.65 -12.30
CA GLU A 35 -9.66 -8.90 -13.71
C GLU A 35 -10.97 -9.70 -13.88
N SER A 36 -11.45 -10.33 -12.82
CA SER A 36 -12.67 -11.13 -12.79
C SER A 36 -13.43 -10.97 -11.48
N ASP A 37 -14.69 -11.42 -11.44
CA ASP A 37 -15.51 -11.41 -10.22
C ASP A 37 -15.12 -12.53 -9.23
N ASP A 38 -14.34 -13.50 -9.66
CA ASP A 38 -13.82 -14.54 -8.77
C ASP A 38 -12.65 -13.99 -7.94
N ARG A 39 -12.93 -13.71 -6.68
CA ARG A 39 -12.00 -13.13 -5.70
C ARG A 39 -11.45 -14.16 -4.71
N GLY A 40 -11.80 -15.45 -4.86
CA GLY A 40 -11.36 -16.51 -3.97
C GLY A 40 -11.65 -16.19 -2.50
N GLU A 41 -10.65 -16.27 -1.64
CA GLU A 41 -10.77 -15.94 -0.21
C GLU A 41 -10.92 -14.44 0.08
N PHE A 42 -10.76 -13.56 -0.91
CA PHE A 42 -10.75 -12.10 -0.75
C PHE A 42 -12.07 -11.43 -1.15
N GLN A 43 -13.21 -12.10 -0.98
CA GLN A 43 -14.53 -11.62 -1.40
C GLN A 43 -14.88 -10.21 -0.90
N LYS A 44 -14.40 -9.84 0.29
CA LYS A 44 -14.62 -8.51 0.88
C LYS A 44 -13.67 -7.41 0.37
N CYS A 45 -12.66 -7.78 -0.43
CA CYS A 45 -11.72 -6.83 -1.00
C CYS A 45 -12.17 -6.45 -2.41
N TRP A 46 -12.52 -5.19 -2.63
CA TRP A 46 -12.91 -4.71 -3.96
C TRP A 46 -11.73 -4.54 -4.92
N TYR A 47 -10.50 -4.60 -4.42
CA TYR A 47 -9.24 -4.69 -5.16
C TYR A 47 -8.51 -5.98 -4.79
N LYS A 48 -7.63 -6.44 -5.65
CA LYS A 48 -6.76 -7.59 -5.39
C LYS A 48 -5.67 -7.20 -4.39
N PRO A 49 -5.65 -7.79 -3.20
CA PRO A 49 -4.64 -7.47 -2.20
C PRO A 49 -3.32 -8.20 -2.49
N LEU A 50 -2.23 -7.72 -1.90
CA LEU A 50 -1.03 -8.51 -1.71
C LEU A 50 -1.36 -9.71 -0.81
N SER A 51 -0.80 -10.88 -1.12
CA SER A 51 -1.00 -12.11 -0.36
C SER A 51 0.31 -12.75 0.14
N ASP A 52 1.43 -12.39 -0.46
CA ASP A 52 2.75 -12.82 -0.02
C ASP A 52 3.20 -12.01 1.21
N LYS A 53 3.64 -12.74 2.27
CA LYS A 53 3.98 -12.14 3.56
C LYS A 53 5.15 -11.15 3.47
N ASP A 54 6.20 -11.52 2.74
CA ASP A 54 7.42 -10.70 2.66
C ASP A 54 7.15 -9.43 1.85
N PHE A 55 6.35 -9.56 0.80
CA PHE A 55 5.92 -8.39 0.01
C PHE A 55 5.02 -7.46 0.82
N ILE A 56 4.10 -8.01 1.62
CA ILE A 56 3.25 -7.23 2.54
C ILE A 56 4.10 -6.49 3.56
N GLU A 57 5.09 -7.16 4.16
CA GLU A 57 6.00 -6.54 5.12
C GLU A 57 6.75 -5.35 4.51
N MET A 58 7.34 -5.53 3.33
CA MET A 58 8.03 -4.44 2.61
C MET A 58 7.07 -3.28 2.28
N ALA A 59 5.85 -3.58 1.85
CA ALA A 59 4.84 -2.56 1.53
C ALA A 59 4.42 -1.75 2.77
N ILE A 60 4.27 -2.40 3.93
CA ILE A 60 3.99 -1.75 5.22
C ILE A 60 5.18 -0.89 5.65
N LYS A 61 6.40 -1.42 5.61
CA LYS A 61 7.62 -0.67 5.91
C LYS A 61 7.74 0.59 5.05
N PHE A 62 7.52 0.46 3.75
CA PHE A 62 7.53 1.59 2.82
C PHE A 62 6.47 2.63 3.19
N THR A 63 5.24 2.19 3.45
CA THR A 63 4.13 3.09 3.79
C THR A 63 4.44 3.87 5.06
N LEU A 64 4.90 3.20 6.12
CA LEU A 64 5.22 3.83 7.39
C LEU A 64 6.47 4.73 7.32
N SER A 65 7.31 4.58 6.30
CA SER A 65 8.43 5.48 6.04
C SER A 65 8.01 6.81 5.41
N GLN A 66 6.75 6.97 4.96
CA GLN A 66 6.24 8.13 4.21
C GLN A 66 5.64 9.24 5.08
N ASN A 67 6.01 9.34 6.35
CA ASN A 67 5.47 10.34 7.26
C ASN A 67 3.93 10.30 7.38
N VAL A 68 3.40 9.10 7.52
CA VAL A 68 1.99 8.85 7.83
C VAL A 68 1.85 8.41 9.29
N VAL A 69 0.73 8.71 9.92
CA VAL A 69 0.48 8.32 11.32
C VAL A 69 0.03 6.88 11.45
N SER A 70 -0.62 6.34 10.42
CA SER A 70 -1.11 4.97 10.39
C SER A 70 -1.53 4.57 8.97
N PHE A 71 -1.88 3.29 8.78
CA PHE A 71 -2.48 2.76 7.57
C PHE A 71 -3.68 1.88 7.88
N LEU A 72 -4.56 1.68 6.90
CA LEU A 72 -5.69 0.78 7.00
C LEU A 72 -5.42 -0.48 6.17
N PRO A 73 -5.41 -1.68 6.81
CA PRO A 73 -5.34 -2.96 6.12
C PRO A 73 -6.58 -3.21 5.25
N PRO A 74 -6.52 -4.17 4.30
CA PRO A 74 -7.69 -4.56 3.52
C PRO A 74 -8.77 -5.23 4.38
N GLY A 75 -10.02 -5.26 3.87
CA GLY A 75 -11.18 -5.83 4.54
C GLY A 75 -11.21 -7.37 4.58
N ASN A 76 -10.06 -8.02 4.69
CA ASN A 76 -9.90 -9.46 4.85
C ASN A 76 -9.28 -9.77 6.22
N GLU A 77 -9.93 -10.62 7.01
CA GLU A 77 -9.54 -10.89 8.40
C GLU A 77 -8.11 -11.44 8.53
N ARG A 78 -7.73 -12.36 7.64
CA ARG A 78 -6.38 -12.97 7.64
C ARG A 78 -5.30 -11.91 7.37
N LEU A 79 -5.52 -11.07 6.38
CA LEU A 79 -4.58 -10.00 6.03
C LEU A 79 -4.54 -8.90 7.09
N PHE A 80 -5.68 -8.62 7.72
CA PHE A 80 -5.74 -7.65 8.82
C PHE A 80 -4.93 -8.14 10.04
N LYS A 81 -5.11 -9.41 10.42
CA LYS A 81 -4.34 -10.04 11.52
C LYS A 81 -2.85 -10.07 11.20
N LEU A 82 -2.48 -10.43 9.97
CA LEU A 82 -1.09 -10.44 9.51
C LEU A 82 -0.46 -9.05 9.59
N ALA A 83 -1.17 -8.00 9.19
CA ALA A 83 -0.67 -6.64 9.29
C ALA A 83 -0.39 -6.21 10.73
N ILE A 84 -1.29 -6.56 11.67
CA ILE A 84 -1.09 -6.31 13.11
C ILE A 84 0.12 -7.09 13.63
N GLU A 85 0.23 -8.37 13.28
CA GLU A 85 1.36 -9.23 13.69
C GLU A 85 2.69 -8.64 13.21
N LEU A 86 2.78 -8.24 11.94
CA LEU A 86 4.00 -7.66 11.37
C LEU A 86 4.41 -6.37 12.08
N VAL A 87 3.46 -5.49 12.38
CA VAL A 87 3.76 -4.22 13.07
C VAL A 87 4.19 -4.47 14.53
N ASN A 88 3.59 -5.44 15.21
CA ASN A 88 3.90 -5.74 16.62
C ASN A 88 5.22 -6.50 16.81
N ASN A 89 5.74 -7.14 15.77
CA ASN A 89 6.96 -7.97 15.83
C ASN A 89 8.25 -7.19 15.49
N ASP A 90 8.41 -5.99 16.03
CA ASP A 90 9.60 -5.16 15.85
C ASP A 90 9.92 -4.90 14.35
N LEU A 91 8.94 -4.32 13.66
CA LEU A 91 9.03 -4.00 12.24
C LEU A 91 10.22 -3.06 11.98
N LYS A 92 11.25 -3.57 11.31
CA LYS A 92 12.45 -2.79 10.97
C LYS A 92 12.14 -1.73 9.92
N LYS A 93 12.97 -0.69 9.88
CA LYS A 93 12.90 0.30 8.81
C LYS A 93 13.18 -0.35 7.46
N ILE A 94 12.51 0.13 6.43
CA ILE A 94 12.76 -0.31 5.05
C ILE A 94 14.19 0.05 4.64
N ASN A 95 14.86 -0.86 3.93
CA ASN A 95 16.20 -0.65 3.39
C ASN A 95 16.17 -0.38 1.87
N ASP A 96 17.32 -0.03 1.30
CA ASP A 96 17.44 0.35 -0.11
C ASP A 96 17.14 -0.80 -1.07
N ASP A 97 17.48 -2.04 -0.72
CA ASP A 97 17.20 -3.23 -1.55
C ASP A 97 15.69 -3.51 -1.59
N GLU A 98 15.01 -3.40 -0.46
CA GLU A 98 13.55 -3.52 -0.37
C GLU A 98 12.84 -2.41 -1.18
N ILE A 99 13.33 -1.17 -1.10
CA ILE A 99 12.80 -0.05 -1.90
C ILE A 99 13.00 -0.33 -3.39
N LYS A 100 14.17 -0.81 -3.79
CA LYS A 100 14.47 -1.17 -5.18
C LYS A 100 13.53 -2.27 -5.67
N PHE A 101 13.34 -3.32 -4.87
CA PHE A 101 12.40 -4.40 -5.18
C PHE A 101 10.98 -3.85 -5.40
N LEU A 102 10.47 -3.03 -4.47
CA LEU A 102 9.13 -2.43 -4.59
C LEU A 102 9.01 -1.55 -5.85
N LYS A 103 10.04 -0.78 -6.18
CA LYS A 103 10.07 0.03 -7.41
C LYS A 103 10.00 -0.84 -8.66
N ASP A 104 10.75 -1.92 -8.70
CA ASP A 104 10.77 -2.83 -9.86
C ASP A 104 9.41 -3.54 -9.99
N GLN A 105 8.83 -4.01 -8.90
CA GLN A 105 7.47 -4.60 -8.91
C GLN A 105 6.41 -3.58 -9.36
N SER A 106 6.52 -2.33 -8.93
CA SER A 106 5.54 -1.29 -9.27
C SER A 106 5.45 -0.99 -10.77
N LYS A 107 6.49 -1.29 -11.55
CA LYS A 107 6.49 -1.11 -13.02
C LYS A 107 5.50 -2.02 -13.72
N HIS A 108 5.22 -3.18 -13.13
CA HIS A 108 4.36 -4.24 -13.69
C HIS A 108 2.93 -4.19 -13.15
N ILE A 109 2.64 -3.28 -12.23
CA ILE A 109 1.34 -3.15 -11.59
C ILE A 109 0.61 -1.93 -12.15
N ASN A 110 -0.69 -2.07 -12.44
CA ASN A 110 -1.56 -0.95 -12.75
C ASN A 110 -2.07 -0.36 -11.42
N PRO A 111 -1.59 0.83 -11.02
CA PRO A 111 -1.96 1.40 -9.74
C PRO A 111 -3.43 1.80 -9.72
N ILE A 112 -4.11 1.45 -8.65
CA ILE A 112 -5.52 1.81 -8.42
C ILE A 112 -5.62 3.34 -8.26
N GLY A 113 -6.49 3.99 -9.05
CA GLY A 113 -6.66 5.44 -9.02
C GLY A 113 -5.64 6.21 -9.87
N SER A 114 -5.04 5.58 -10.87
CA SER A 114 -4.31 6.28 -11.92
C SER A 114 -5.25 7.19 -12.70
N SER A 115 -4.70 8.28 -13.25
CA SER A 115 -5.47 9.35 -13.94
C SER A 115 -6.34 8.88 -15.12
N GLU A 116 -6.16 7.66 -15.59
CA GLU A 116 -6.98 7.07 -16.66
C GLU A 116 -8.32 6.50 -16.15
N GLU A 117 -8.47 6.28 -14.82
CA GLU A 117 -9.67 5.70 -14.21
C GLU A 117 -10.56 6.73 -13.50
N VAL A 118 -10.12 7.97 -13.37
CA VAL A 118 -10.91 9.03 -12.73
C VAL A 118 -11.73 9.75 -13.78
N HIS A 119 -12.75 9.09 -14.30
CA HIS A 119 -13.88 9.76 -14.93
C HIS A 119 -14.86 10.15 -13.82
N ILE A 120 -14.73 11.38 -13.39
CA ILE A 120 -15.78 12.04 -12.59
C ILE A 120 -16.86 12.54 -13.55
#